data_719eef1573b2fd9d3927aea76813d5f9
#
_entry.id   719eef1573b2fd9d3927aea76813d5f9
#
_cell.length_a   1.000
_cell.length_b   1.000
_cell.length_c   1.000
_cell.angle_alpha   90.00
_cell.angle_beta   90.00
_cell.angle_gamma   90.00
#
_symmetry.space_group_name_H-M   'P 1'
#
loop_
_entity.id
_entity.type
_entity.pdbx_description
1 polymer ?
#
loop_
_entity_poly.entity_id
_entity_poly.type
_entity_poly.pdbx_seq_one_letter_code
_entity_poly.pdbx_strand_id
1 'polypeptide(L)'
;RRMIDERISRLKRELEQVRRTRGLHRQARERVPYPLIALVGYTNAGKSTLFNRLTLAEVFAEDMLFATLDPTMRSLVLPSGRSAILSDTVGFISELPHDLVAAFRATLEEVVAADIVLHVRDIADPDTEAQGQDVEQILKNLLVDRQGEDDADGDTKMPVQIEILNKTDLLSPDDRDAMTERARREPNLVVASALNGDGCAELLSVINAALAESDSVTDVDVPLSDGAMMAWLYEKGEVLSREDDGLQSRVTVRLAPRDLARLQKRQQKPGQDK
;
A
#
# COMPACT_ATOMS: atom_id res chain seq x y z
N ARG A 1 5.90 19.66 -40.72
CA ARG A 1 5.78 18.20 -40.50
C ARG A 1 7.05 17.65 -39.85
N ARG A 2 8.22 17.82 -40.42
CA ARG A 2 9.49 17.29 -39.90
C ARG A 2 9.79 17.64 -38.42
N MET A 3 9.58 18.89 -38.01
CA MET A 3 9.76 19.33 -36.62
C MET A 3 8.76 18.68 -35.63
N ILE A 4 7.56 18.36 -36.10
CA ILE A 4 6.54 17.67 -35.27
C ILE A 4 6.95 16.21 -35.08
N ASP A 5 7.40 15.56 -36.14
CA ASP A 5 7.86 14.15 -36.10
C ASP A 5 9.10 13.97 -35.23
N GLU A 6 10.03 14.94 -35.26
CA GLU A 6 11.21 14.97 -34.38
C GLU A 6 10.81 15.17 -32.91
N ARG A 7 9.82 16.02 -32.65
CA ARG A 7 9.33 16.26 -31.29
C ARG A 7 8.56 15.07 -30.72
N ILE A 8 7.75 14.40 -31.55
CA ILE A 8 7.07 13.15 -31.20
C ILE A 8 8.10 12.04 -30.90
N SER A 9 9.13 11.91 -31.72
CA SER A 9 10.19 10.90 -31.56
C SER A 9 11.04 11.15 -30.30
N ARG A 10 11.22 12.42 -29.93
CA ARG A 10 11.90 12.83 -28.68
C ARG A 10 11.04 12.49 -27.47
N LEU A 11 9.75 12.87 -27.49
CA LEU A 11 8.82 12.57 -26.40
C LEU A 11 8.61 11.06 -26.19
N LYS A 12 8.58 10.27 -27.27
CA LYS A 12 8.53 8.81 -27.17
C LYS A 12 9.78 8.23 -26.49
N ARG A 13 10.98 8.75 -26.80
CA ARG A 13 12.22 8.33 -26.15
C ARG A 13 12.27 8.72 -24.67
N GLU A 14 11.81 9.92 -24.32
CA GLU A 14 11.72 10.39 -22.94
C GLU A 14 10.72 9.53 -22.14
N LEU A 15 9.56 9.20 -22.72
CA LEU A 15 8.58 8.28 -22.14
C LEU A 15 9.15 6.86 -21.93
N GLU A 16 9.92 6.36 -22.88
CA GLU A 16 10.53 5.03 -22.80
C GLU A 16 11.64 4.98 -21.75
N GLN A 17 12.37 6.10 -21.57
CA GLN A 17 13.37 6.26 -20.51
C GLN A 17 12.70 6.32 -19.14
N VAL A 18 11.60 7.04 -18.99
CA VAL A 18 10.79 7.06 -17.76
C VAL A 18 10.25 5.67 -17.44
N ARG A 19 9.73 4.92 -18.43
CA ARG A 19 9.29 3.53 -18.26
C ARG A 19 10.42 2.61 -17.80
N ARG A 20 11.60 2.73 -18.39
CA ARG A 20 12.79 1.95 -17.97
C ARG A 20 13.22 2.26 -16.54
N THR A 21 13.27 3.54 -16.19
CA THR A 21 13.64 3.97 -14.83
C THR A 21 12.61 3.47 -13.82
N ARG A 22 11.30 3.53 -14.16
CA ARG A 22 10.22 2.95 -13.33
C ARG A 22 10.33 1.44 -13.23
N GLY A 23 10.65 0.72 -14.29
CA GLY A 23 10.90 -0.72 -14.26
C GLY A 23 12.06 -1.13 -13.35
N LEU A 24 13.14 -0.35 -13.32
CA LEU A 24 14.25 -0.53 -12.38
C LEU A 24 13.83 -0.25 -10.93
N HIS A 25 13.02 0.77 -10.71
CA HIS A 25 12.42 1.06 -9.40
C HIS A 25 11.46 -0.05 -8.96
N ARG A 26 10.68 -0.65 -9.88
CA ARG A 26 9.84 -1.82 -9.59
C ARG A 26 10.67 -3.02 -9.15
N GLN A 27 11.73 -3.38 -9.88
CA GLN A 27 12.62 -4.49 -9.49
C GLN A 27 13.37 -4.22 -8.17
N ALA A 28 13.73 -2.97 -7.89
CA ALA A 28 14.29 -2.58 -6.60
C ALA A 28 13.26 -2.72 -5.47
N ARG A 29 11.98 -2.42 -5.72
CA ARG A 29 10.86 -2.54 -4.76
C ARG A 29 10.48 -3.99 -4.49
N GLU A 30 10.49 -4.89 -5.47
CA GLU A 30 10.31 -6.33 -5.28
C GLU A 30 11.35 -6.94 -4.32
N ARG A 31 12.48 -6.25 -4.15
CA ARG A 31 13.53 -6.58 -3.17
C ARG A 31 13.30 -5.97 -1.79
N VAL A 32 12.40 -4.99 -1.67
CA VAL A 32 12.12 -4.34 -0.37
C VAL A 32 11.20 -5.24 0.45
N PRO A 33 11.61 -5.63 1.65
CA PRO A 33 10.90 -6.62 2.46
C PRO A 33 9.67 -6.08 3.21
N TYR A 34 9.18 -4.89 2.86
CA TYR A 34 8.09 -4.22 3.57
C TYR A 34 6.79 -4.24 2.77
N PRO A 35 5.62 -4.43 3.42
CA PRO A 35 4.34 -4.30 2.75
C PRO A 35 4.15 -2.89 2.20
N LEU A 36 3.50 -2.80 1.03
CA LEU A 36 3.20 -1.56 0.33
C LEU A 36 1.74 -1.18 0.58
N ILE A 37 1.54 0.05 1.01
CA ILE A 37 0.23 0.65 1.26
C ILE A 37 0.09 1.85 0.33
N ALA A 38 -0.93 1.87 -0.53
CA ALA A 38 -1.16 2.95 -1.47
C ALA A 38 -2.38 3.80 -1.06
N LEU A 39 -2.20 5.12 -1.02
CA LEU A 39 -3.30 6.07 -0.85
C LEU A 39 -3.96 6.34 -2.20
N VAL A 40 -5.26 6.20 -2.29
CA VAL A 40 -6.07 6.55 -3.47
C VAL A 40 -7.25 7.40 -3.06
N GLY A 41 -7.84 8.12 -4.00
CA GLY A 41 -9.01 8.95 -3.77
C GLY A 41 -8.99 10.21 -4.63
N TYR A 42 -10.06 10.93 -4.60
CA TYR A 42 -10.24 12.14 -5.40
C TYR A 42 -9.19 13.21 -5.08
N THR A 43 -8.96 14.15 -6.01
CA THR A 43 -8.19 15.36 -5.73
C THR A 43 -8.81 16.10 -4.55
N ASN A 44 -7.98 16.69 -3.72
CA ASN A 44 -8.39 17.40 -2.49
C ASN A 44 -9.11 16.53 -1.42
N ALA A 45 -9.15 15.20 -1.53
CA ALA A 45 -9.68 14.34 -0.46
C ALA A 45 -8.80 14.32 0.82
N GLY A 46 -7.61 14.91 0.75
CA GLY A 46 -6.68 15.01 1.87
C GLY A 46 -5.63 13.89 1.94
N LYS A 47 -5.34 13.19 0.83
CA LYS A 47 -4.33 12.11 0.75
C LYS A 47 -2.94 12.55 1.23
N SER A 48 -2.40 13.63 0.65
CA SER A 48 -1.05 14.13 1.00
C SER A 48 -1.01 14.68 2.44
N THR A 49 -2.11 15.24 2.94
CA THR A 49 -2.21 15.65 4.35
C THR A 49 -2.17 14.44 5.28
N LEU A 50 -2.92 13.38 4.93
CA LEU A 50 -2.91 12.12 5.68
C LEU A 50 -1.54 11.43 5.62
N PHE A 51 -0.92 11.40 4.44
CA PHE A 51 0.43 10.90 4.23
C PHE A 51 1.43 11.60 5.17
N ASN A 52 1.45 12.93 5.18
CA ASN A 52 2.32 13.71 6.05
C ASN A 52 2.09 13.42 7.52
N ARG A 53 0.83 13.31 7.92
CA ARG A 53 0.44 13.01 9.30
C ARG A 53 0.94 11.64 9.75
N LEU A 54 0.76 10.62 8.92
CA LEU A 54 1.13 9.25 9.27
C LEU A 54 2.64 8.99 9.23
N THR A 55 3.36 9.68 8.32
CA THR A 55 4.81 9.46 8.12
C THR A 55 5.69 10.49 8.82
N LEU A 56 5.10 11.48 9.50
CA LEU A 56 5.79 12.64 10.08
C LEU A 56 6.65 13.39 9.03
N ALA A 57 6.24 13.37 7.76
CA ALA A 57 6.92 14.02 6.65
C ALA A 57 6.32 15.40 6.38
N GLU A 58 7.09 16.27 5.73
CA GLU A 58 6.64 17.56 5.22
C GLU A 58 6.61 17.51 3.69
N VAL A 59 5.68 16.75 3.12
CA VAL A 59 5.39 16.80 1.68
C VAL A 59 4.41 17.94 1.43
N PHE A 60 4.62 18.64 0.33
CA PHE A 60 3.78 19.77 -0.07
C PHE A 60 2.33 19.33 -0.24
N ALA A 61 1.45 19.82 0.60
CA ALA A 61 0.01 19.56 0.56
C ALA A 61 -0.72 20.89 0.41
N GLU A 62 -1.19 21.18 -0.79
CA GLU A 62 -2.00 22.37 -1.07
C GLU A 62 -3.39 21.98 -1.56
N ASP A 63 -4.36 22.89 -1.40
CA ASP A 63 -5.71 22.80 -1.95
C ASP A 63 -5.69 23.06 -3.48
N MET A 64 -4.88 22.29 -4.21
CA MET A 64 -4.75 22.36 -5.65
C MET A 64 -5.03 21.02 -6.30
N LEU A 65 -5.65 21.06 -7.48
CA LEU A 65 -5.79 19.87 -8.32
C LEU A 65 -4.40 19.34 -8.68
N PHE A 66 -4.18 18.04 -8.51
CA PHE A 66 -2.88 17.37 -8.77
C PHE A 66 -1.71 17.92 -7.93
N ALA A 67 -1.93 18.17 -6.64
CA ALA A 67 -0.84 18.53 -5.72
C ALA A 67 0.31 17.50 -5.72
N THR A 68 0.01 16.22 -5.94
CA THR A 68 0.98 15.14 -6.13
C THR A 68 0.96 14.70 -7.59
N LEU A 69 2.08 14.86 -8.30
CA LEU A 69 2.27 14.40 -9.68
C LEU A 69 3.13 13.13 -9.76
N ASP A 70 4.17 13.03 -8.92
CA ASP A 70 5.01 11.85 -8.79
C ASP A 70 4.74 11.17 -7.45
N PRO A 71 4.51 9.83 -7.43
CA PRO A 71 4.27 9.12 -6.19
C PRO A 71 5.41 9.30 -5.19
N THR A 72 5.07 9.68 -3.98
CA THR A 72 6.02 9.84 -2.88
C THR A 72 5.90 8.66 -1.92
N MET A 73 7.02 8.03 -1.58
CA MET A 73 7.07 6.88 -0.68
C MET A 73 7.81 7.20 0.60
N ARG A 74 7.28 6.72 1.74
CA ARG A 74 7.92 6.83 3.07
C ARG A 74 7.68 5.57 3.90
N SER A 75 8.61 5.32 4.80
CA SER A 75 8.44 4.27 5.80
C SER A 75 7.39 4.69 6.84
N LEU A 76 6.53 3.75 7.19
CA LEU A 76 5.51 3.85 8.21
C LEU A 76 5.73 2.75 9.24
N VAL A 77 5.76 3.10 10.52
CA VAL A 77 5.86 2.13 11.61
C VAL A 77 4.46 1.87 12.17
N LEU A 78 4.04 0.62 12.14
CA LEU A 78 2.75 0.18 12.64
C LEU A 78 2.78 -0.08 14.16
N PRO A 79 1.62 -0.16 14.84
CA PRO A 79 1.55 -0.41 16.28
C PRO A 79 2.27 -1.69 16.74
N SER A 80 2.36 -2.71 15.89
CA SER A 80 3.12 -3.95 16.16
C SER A 80 4.65 -3.78 16.10
N GLY A 81 5.16 -2.59 15.72
CA GLY A 81 6.57 -2.36 15.40
C GLY A 81 6.96 -2.76 13.98
N ARG A 82 6.07 -3.39 13.21
CA ARG A 82 6.30 -3.75 11.81
C ARG A 82 6.41 -2.49 10.96
N SER A 83 7.40 -2.45 10.07
CA SER A 83 7.54 -1.38 9.09
C SER A 83 6.75 -1.69 7.82
N ALA A 84 6.11 -0.67 7.26
CA ALA A 84 5.44 -0.69 5.96
C ALA A 84 5.92 0.48 5.11
N ILE A 85 5.64 0.47 3.82
CA ILE A 85 5.86 1.61 2.93
C ILE A 85 4.50 2.21 2.60
N LEU A 86 4.33 3.49 2.89
CA LEU A 86 3.17 4.27 2.49
C LEU A 86 3.53 5.04 1.21
N SER A 87 2.65 4.97 0.20
CA SER A 87 2.77 5.70 -1.07
C SER A 87 1.61 6.68 -1.21
N ASP A 88 1.94 7.97 -1.41
CA ASP A 88 0.97 8.99 -1.83
C ASP A 88 0.88 8.98 -3.34
N THR A 89 -0.32 8.89 -3.90
CA THR A 89 -0.55 8.80 -5.34
C THR A 89 -1.26 10.05 -5.88
N VAL A 90 -1.28 10.15 -7.20
CA VAL A 90 -2.03 11.21 -7.89
C VAL A 90 -3.52 11.09 -7.61
N GLY A 91 -4.19 12.22 -7.34
CA GLY A 91 -5.63 12.26 -7.09
C GLY A 91 -6.46 12.02 -8.35
N PHE A 92 -7.56 11.30 -8.20
CA PHE A 92 -8.57 11.14 -9.25
C PHE A 92 -9.32 12.45 -9.48
N ILE A 93 -9.75 12.68 -10.72
CA ILE A 93 -10.65 13.76 -11.11
C ILE A 93 -11.81 13.17 -11.90
N SER A 94 -12.97 13.84 -11.85
CA SER A 94 -14.10 13.54 -12.74
C SER A 94 -13.67 13.72 -14.20
N GLU A 95 -14.15 12.83 -15.08
CA GLU A 95 -13.92 12.91 -16.52
C GLU A 95 -12.43 13.03 -16.92
N LEU A 96 -11.59 12.03 -16.54
CA LEU A 96 -10.23 11.94 -17.04
C LEU A 96 -10.24 11.87 -18.57
N PRO A 97 -9.63 12.85 -19.29
CA PRO A 97 -9.49 12.78 -20.74
C PRO A 97 -8.82 11.48 -21.15
N HIS A 98 -9.32 10.81 -22.19
CA HIS A 98 -8.80 9.53 -22.69
C HIS A 98 -7.30 9.57 -22.98
N ASP A 99 -6.76 10.69 -23.38
CA ASP A 99 -5.33 10.88 -23.66
C ASP A 99 -4.46 10.85 -22.37
N LEU A 100 -5.06 11.21 -21.22
CA LEU A 100 -4.38 11.19 -19.91
C LEU A 100 -4.51 9.83 -19.20
N VAL A 101 -5.45 8.99 -19.59
CA VAL A 101 -5.65 7.65 -18.97
C VAL A 101 -4.39 6.81 -19.03
N ALA A 102 -3.65 6.83 -20.14
CA ALA A 102 -2.41 6.06 -20.29
C ALA A 102 -1.28 6.58 -19.37
N ALA A 103 -1.17 7.89 -19.19
CA ALA A 103 -0.22 8.50 -18.26
C ALA A 103 -0.65 8.23 -16.79
N PHE A 104 -1.95 8.27 -16.53
CA PHE A 104 -2.53 7.99 -15.21
C PHE A 104 -2.37 6.53 -14.82
N ARG A 105 -2.58 5.57 -15.75
CA ARG A 105 -2.29 4.13 -15.53
C ARG A 105 -0.86 3.92 -15.04
N ALA A 106 0.12 4.62 -15.59
CA ALA A 106 1.51 4.50 -15.18
C ALA A 106 1.77 4.98 -13.73
N THR A 107 0.95 5.90 -13.20
CA THR A 107 1.05 6.34 -11.79
C THR A 107 0.28 5.42 -10.84
N LEU A 108 -0.64 4.60 -11.37
CA LEU A 108 -1.42 3.63 -10.61
C LEU A 108 -0.78 2.23 -10.55
N GLU A 109 0.38 2.02 -11.17
CA GLU A 109 1.15 0.77 -11.03
C GLU A 109 1.45 0.44 -9.55
N GLU A 110 1.59 1.45 -8.71
CA GLU A 110 1.81 1.30 -7.27
C GLU A 110 0.57 0.82 -6.53
N VAL A 111 -0.60 1.24 -6.96
CA VAL A 111 -1.89 0.78 -6.42
C VAL A 111 -2.10 -0.69 -6.76
N VAL A 112 -1.75 -1.08 -8.00
CA VAL A 112 -1.82 -2.46 -8.48
C VAL A 112 -0.84 -3.37 -7.75
N ALA A 113 0.32 -2.84 -7.31
CA ALA A 113 1.35 -3.57 -6.58
C ALA A 113 1.16 -3.54 -5.06
N ALA A 114 0.18 -2.80 -4.54
CA ALA A 114 -0.03 -2.62 -3.11
C ALA A 114 -0.59 -3.88 -2.44
N ASP A 115 -0.22 -4.10 -1.19
CA ASP A 115 -0.84 -5.09 -0.29
C ASP A 115 -2.16 -4.54 0.29
N ILE A 116 -2.19 -3.22 0.56
CA ILE A 116 -3.36 -2.50 1.05
C ILE A 116 -3.57 -1.24 0.21
N VAL A 117 -4.82 -0.98 -0.13
CA VAL A 117 -5.27 0.28 -0.75
C VAL A 117 -6.11 1.06 0.25
N LEU A 118 -5.68 2.27 0.57
CA LEU A 118 -6.39 3.21 1.43
C LEU A 118 -7.18 4.18 0.56
N HIS A 119 -8.49 3.99 0.48
CA HIS A 119 -9.38 4.85 -0.27
C HIS A 119 -9.81 6.04 0.60
N VAL A 120 -9.22 7.21 0.35
CA VAL A 120 -9.49 8.45 1.10
C VAL A 120 -10.61 9.21 0.42
N ARG A 121 -11.68 9.49 1.17
CA ARG A 121 -12.85 10.26 0.74
C ARG A 121 -13.00 11.51 1.59
N ASP A 122 -13.40 12.61 0.95
CA ASP A 122 -13.83 13.83 1.65
C ASP A 122 -15.30 13.68 2.07
N ILE A 123 -15.54 13.40 3.35
CA ILE A 123 -16.92 13.17 3.82
C ILE A 123 -17.76 14.45 3.87
N ALA A 124 -17.11 15.61 3.85
CA ALA A 124 -17.80 16.91 3.82
C ALA A 124 -18.19 17.36 2.40
N ASP A 125 -17.68 16.70 1.36
CA ASP A 125 -18.03 16.97 -0.03
C ASP A 125 -19.43 16.42 -0.34
N PRO A 126 -20.36 17.25 -0.89
CA PRO A 126 -21.71 16.79 -1.25
C PRO A 126 -21.71 15.65 -2.29
N ASP A 127 -20.69 15.57 -3.14
CA ASP A 127 -20.54 14.54 -4.18
C ASP A 127 -19.72 13.32 -3.71
N THR A 128 -19.43 13.21 -2.41
CA THR A 128 -18.54 12.18 -1.85
C THR A 128 -18.93 10.75 -2.25
N GLU A 129 -20.21 10.43 -2.34
CA GLU A 129 -20.68 9.09 -2.73
C GLU A 129 -20.42 8.81 -4.22
N ALA A 130 -20.70 9.77 -5.10
CA ALA A 130 -20.42 9.65 -6.53
C ALA A 130 -18.92 9.51 -6.80
N GLN A 131 -18.10 10.35 -6.15
CA GLN A 131 -16.64 10.27 -6.22
C GLN A 131 -16.12 8.92 -5.71
N GLY A 132 -16.69 8.39 -4.64
CA GLY A 132 -16.35 7.07 -4.10
C GLY A 132 -16.60 5.95 -5.10
N GLN A 133 -17.76 5.95 -5.74
CA GLN A 133 -18.14 4.96 -6.76
C GLN A 133 -17.24 5.03 -7.99
N ASP A 134 -16.88 6.24 -8.45
CA ASP A 134 -15.96 6.43 -9.58
C ASP A 134 -14.59 5.81 -9.29
N VAL A 135 -14.03 6.07 -8.09
CA VAL A 135 -12.74 5.50 -7.67
C VAL A 135 -12.81 3.98 -7.60
N GLU A 136 -13.87 3.42 -6.99
CA GLU A 136 -14.05 1.96 -6.93
C GLU A 136 -14.11 1.33 -8.32
N GLN A 137 -14.83 1.95 -9.26
CA GLN A 137 -14.93 1.45 -10.63
C GLN A 137 -13.58 1.45 -11.32
N ILE A 138 -12.78 2.50 -11.14
CA ILE A 138 -11.44 2.61 -11.71
C ILE A 138 -10.52 1.54 -11.08
N LEU A 139 -10.55 1.36 -9.76
CA LEU A 139 -9.78 0.33 -9.07
C LEU A 139 -10.15 -1.08 -9.54
N LYS A 140 -11.44 -1.38 -9.68
CA LYS A 140 -11.91 -2.67 -10.20
C LYS A 140 -11.36 -2.93 -11.60
N ASN A 141 -11.43 -1.95 -12.49
CA ASN A 141 -10.93 -2.08 -13.88
C ASN A 141 -9.41 -2.32 -13.91
N LEU A 142 -8.65 -1.59 -13.08
CA LEU A 142 -7.19 -1.74 -13.00
C LEU A 142 -6.76 -3.12 -12.49
N LEU A 143 -7.48 -3.64 -11.49
CA LEU A 143 -7.17 -4.93 -10.88
C LEU A 143 -7.57 -6.10 -11.78
N VAL A 144 -8.66 -5.96 -12.57
CA VAL A 144 -9.08 -6.96 -13.58
C VAL A 144 -8.09 -7.03 -14.74
N ASP A 145 -7.62 -5.89 -15.24
CA ASP A 145 -6.61 -5.85 -16.33
C ASP A 145 -5.31 -6.58 -15.93
N ARG A 146 -4.93 -6.54 -14.64
CA ARG A 146 -3.76 -7.26 -14.11
C ARG A 146 -3.95 -8.79 -14.16
N GLN A 147 -5.13 -9.28 -13.82
CA GLN A 147 -5.41 -10.74 -13.83
C GLN A 147 -5.28 -11.35 -15.24
N GLY A 148 -5.51 -10.54 -16.29
CA GLY A 148 -5.37 -11.00 -17.68
C GLY A 148 -3.94 -11.05 -18.20
N GLU A 149 -3.00 -10.33 -17.61
CA GLU A 149 -1.60 -10.24 -18.06
C GLU A 149 -0.64 -11.19 -17.31
N ASP A 150 -0.94 -11.53 -16.05
CA ASP A 150 -0.02 -12.27 -15.15
C ASP A 150 -0.50 -13.70 -14.78
N ASP A 151 -1.49 -14.28 -15.46
CA ASP A 151 -2.08 -15.60 -15.14
C ASP A 151 -1.10 -16.81 -15.25
N ALA A 152 0.20 -16.57 -15.45
CA ALA A 152 1.20 -17.64 -15.50
C ALA A 152 1.60 -18.19 -14.12
N ASP A 153 1.38 -17.49 -13.00
CA ASP A 153 1.85 -17.90 -11.66
C ASP A 153 0.74 -18.07 -10.59
N GLY A 154 -0.54 -17.77 -10.90
CA GLY A 154 -1.69 -18.16 -10.06
C GLY A 154 -1.80 -17.55 -8.66
N ASP A 155 -0.95 -16.62 -8.26
CA ASP A 155 -0.84 -16.09 -6.88
C ASP A 155 -1.08 -14.57 -6.77
N THR A 156 -1.88 -14.01 -7.69
CA THR A 156 -2.17 -12.57 -7.68
C THR A 156 -3.26 -12.25 -6.65
N LYS A 157 -2.86 -12.06 -5.39
CA LYS A 157 -3.77 -11.66 -4.32
C LYS A 157 -4.26 -10.23 -4.56
N MET A 158 -5.59 -10.04 -4.46
CA MET A 158 -6.20 -8.71 -4.49
C MET A 158 -5.79 -7.91 -3.24
N PRO A 159 -5.46 -6.61 -3.38
CA PRO A 159 -5.16 -5.78 -2.24
C PRO A 159 -6.36 -5.66 -1.30
N VAL A 160 -6.10 -5.62 -0.01
CA VAL A 160 -7.14 -5.28 0.98
C VAL A 160 -7.50 -3.81 0.81
N GLN A 161 -8.79 -3.50 0.70
CA GLN A 161 -9.26 -2.14 0.60
C GLN A 161 -9.77 -1.67 1.96
N ILE A 162 -9.28 -0.48 2.39
CA ILE A 162 -9.74 0.21 3.59
C ILE A 162 -10.24 1.58 3.16
N GLU A 163 -11.49 1.89 3.48
CA GLU A 163 -12.11 3.18 3.20
C GLU A 163 -11.88 4.14 4.36
N ILE A 164 -11.48 5.37 4.05
CA ILE A 164 -11.22 6.42 5.04
C ILE A 164 -12.14 7.61 4.76
N LEU A 165 -13.10 7.84 5.66
CA LEU A 165 -13.93 9.02 5.65
C LEU A 165 -13.16 10.17 6.33
N ASN A 166 -12.47 10.96 5.50
CA ASN A 166 -11.61 12.04 5.95
C ASN A 166 -12.36 13.38 6.07
N LYS A 167 -11.74 14.35 6.71
CA LYS A 167 -12.25 15.71 6.99
C LYS A 167 -13.45 15.75 7.93
N THR A 168 -13.48 14.84 8.89
CA THR A 168 -14.54 14.80 9.92
C THR A 168 -14.55 16.00 10.84
N ASP A 169 -13.49 16.78 10.85
CA ASP A 169 -13.40 18.09 11.51
C ASP A 169 -14.39 19.12 10.94
N LEU A 170 -14.86 18.92 9.68
CA LEU A 170 -15.85 19.79 9.04
C LEU A 170 -17.30 19.36 9.30
N LEU A 171 -17.53 18.19 9.90
CA LEU A 171 -18.87 17.68 10.21
C LEU A 171 -19.43 18.29 11.50
N SER A 172 -20.76 18.32 11.58
CA SER A 172 -21.44 18.58 12.86
C SER A 172 -21.15 17.45 13.87
N PRO A 173 -21.26 17.68 15.18
CA PRO A 173 -21.09 16.61 16.18
C PRO A 173 -21.99 15.40 15.93
N ASP A 174 -23.26 15.63 15.60
CA ASP A 174 -24.25 14.58 15.36
C ASP A 174 -23.89 13.73 14.12
N ASP A 175 -23.47 14.37 13.02
CA ASP A 175 -23.03 13.67 11.81
C ASP A 175 -21.75 12.88 12.06
N ARG A 176 -20.81 13.41 12.83
CA ARG A 176 -19.58 12.72 13.20
C ARG A 176 -19.87 11.48 14.02
N ASP A 177 -20.77 11.57 15.00
CA ASP A 177 -21.20 10.43 15.82
C ASP A 177 -21.86 9.36 14.94
N ALA A 178 -22.73 9.75 14.01
CA ALA A 178 -23.37 8.83 13.07
C ALA A 178 -22.35 8.08 12.19
N MET A 179 -21.34 8.78 11.66
CA MET A 179 -20.27 8.16 10.87
C MET A 179 -19.39 7.24 11.71
N THR A 180 -19.10 7.62 12.95
CA THR A 180 -18.35 6.78 13.90
C THR A 180 -19.10 5.48 14.20
N GLU A 181 -20.41 5.55 14.43
CA GLU A 181 -21.25 4.36 14.62
C GLU A 181 -21.31 3.48 13.36
N ARG A 182 -21.29 4.06 12.17
CA ARG A 182 -21.18 3.33 10.91
C ARG A 182 -19.84 2.58 10.83
N ALA A 183 -18.74 3.25 11.10
CA ALA A 183 -17.40 2.66 11.04
C ALA A 183 -17.24 1.48 12.04
N ARG A 184 -17.86 1.53 13.21
CA ARG A 184 -17.84 0.41 14.16
C ARG A 184 -18.47 -0.89 13.63
N ARG A 185 -19.36 -0.79 12.64
CA ARG A 185 -20.06 -1.93 12.03
C ARG A 185 -19.37 -2.46 10.77
N GLU A 186 -18.50 -1.65 10.18
CA GLU A 186 -17.80 -1.94 8.93
C GLU A 186 -16.29 -2.04 9.21
N PRO A 187 -15.69 -3.24 9.27
CA PRO A 187 -14.32 -3.43 9.77
C PRO A 187 -13.25 -2.74 8.91
N ASN A 188 -13.54 -2.46 7.63
CA ASN A 188 -12.61 -1.78 6.71
C ASN A 188 -12.97 -0.31 6.48
N LEU A 189 -13.80 0.29 7.35
CA LEU A 189 -14.17 1.69 7.31
C LEU A 189 -13.58 2.42 8.51
N VAL A 190 -12.87 3.50 8.27
CA VAL A 190 -12.27 4.35 9.31
C VAL A 190 -12.70 5.80 9.13
N VAL A 191 -13.06 6.44 10.22
CA VAL A 191 -13.43 7.86 10.28
C VAL A 191 -12.23 8.64 10.78
N ALA A 192 -11.77 9.66 10.03
CA ALA A 192 -10.54 10.36 10.37
C ALA A 192 -10.59 11.85 10.03
N SER A 193 -9.71 12.62 10.67
CA SER A 193 -9.31 13.94 10.23
C SER A 193 -7.78 13.98 10.08
N ALA A 194 -7.31 14.03 8.85
CA ALA A 194 -5.89 14.20 8.56
C ALA A 194 -5.35 15.55 9.10
N LEU A 195 -6.22 16.54 9.23
CA LEU A 195 -5.84 17.89 9.69
C LEU A 195 -5.46 17.88 11.17
N ASN A 196 -6.30 17.33 12.05
CA ASN A 196 -6.09 17.34 13.50
C ASN A 196 -5.51 16.02 14.04
N GLY A 197 -5.62 14.91 13.30
CA GLY A 197 -5.09 13.60 13.66
C GLY A 197 -6.11 12.65 14.27
N ASP A 198 -7.37 13.06 14.41
CA ASP A 198 -8.43 12.19 14.91
C ASP A 198 -8.57 10.95 14.01
N GLY A 199 -8.77 9.77 14.60
CA GLY A 199 -8.90 8.50 13.88
C GLY A 199 -7.61 7.92 13.29
N CYS A 200 -6.48 8.67 13.26
CA CYS A 200 -5.22 8.16 12.68
C CYS A 200 -4.65 6.95 13.45
N ALA A 201 -4.77 6.91 14.77
CA ALA A 201 -4.33 5.76 15.55
C ALA A 201 -5.18 4.51 15.29
N GLU A 202 -6.49 4.69 15.12
CA GLU A 202 -7.41 3.62 14.72
C GLU A 202 -7.10 3.11 13.32
N LEU A 203 -6.85 4.01 12.37
CA LEU A 203 -6.42 3.65 11.01
C LEU A 203 -5.16 2.78 11.03
N LEU A 204 -4.14 3.16 11.80
CA LEU A 204 -2.92 2.35 11.94
C LEU A 204 -3.21 0.96 12.52
N SER A 205 -4.16 0.86 13.45
CA SER A 205 -4.58 -0.41 14.04
C SER A 205 -5.31 -1.29 13.04
N VAL A 206 -6.21 -0.73 12.22
CA VAL A 206 -6.92 -1.45 11.15
C VAL A 206 -5.94 -1.93 10.08
N ILE A 207 -4.99 -1.09 9.65
CA ILE A 207 -3.92 -1.46 8.72
C ILE A 207 -3.11 -2.64 9.29
N ASN A 208 -2.71 -2.55 10.56
CA ASN A 208 -1.93 -3.58 11.23
C ASN A 208 -2.69 -4.92 11.30
N ALA A 209 -3.98 -4.88 11.61
CA ALA A 209 -4.84 -6.07 11.63
C ALA A 209 -4.98 -6.69 10.24
N ALA A 210 -5.25 -5.89 9.21
CA ALA A 210 -5.40 -6.36 7.82
C ALA A 210 -4.12 -7.02 7.29
N LEU A 211 -2.94 -6.50 7.64
CA LEU A 211 -1.67 -7.15 7.31
C LEU A 211 -1.46 -8.44 8.09
N ALA A 212 -1.85 -8.49 9.36
CA ALA A 212 -1.73 -9.69 10.18
C ALA A 212 -2.64 -10.83 9.71
N GLU A 213 -3.84 -10.53 9.20
CA GLU A 213 -4.76 -11.52 8.59
C GLU A 213 -4.19 -12.15 7.32
N SER A 214 -3.35 -11.42 6.60
CA SER A 214 -2.68 -11.95 5.41
C SER A 214 -1.48 -12.83 5.72
N ASP A 215 -0.95 -12.76 6.94
CA ASP A 215 0.22 -13.48 7.37
C ASP A 215 -0.12 -14.94 7.71
N SER A 216 0.85 -15.82 7.52
CA SER A 216 0.72 -17.23 7.88
C SER A 216 1.54 -17.54 9.14
N VAL A 217 0.95 -18.30 10.04
CA VAL A 217 1.67 -18.84 11.20
C VAL A 217 2.26 -20.19 10.82
N THR A 218 3.54 -20.37 11.04
CA THR A 218 4.26 -21.61 10.74
C THR A 218 5.27 -21.95 11.84
N ASP A 219 5.48 -23.25 12.04
CA ASP A 219 6.53 -23.74 12.92
C ASP A 219 7.80 -23.99 12.12
N VAL A 220 8.92 -23.54 12.65
CA VAL A 220 10.25 -23.66 12.04
C VAL A 220 11.21 -24.27 13.02
N ASP A 221 11.77 -25.44 12.70
CA ASP A 221 12.86 -26.03 13.49
C ASP A 221 14.20 -25.43 13.00
N VAL A 222 14.86 -24.68 13.86
CA VAL A 222 16.13 -24.00 13.58
C VAL A 222 17.23 -24.60 14.42
N PRO A 223 18.31 -25.15 13.81
CA PRO A 223 19.48 -25.59 14.58
C PRO A 223 20.02 -24.46 15.46
N LEU A 224 20.36 -24.74 16.72
CA LEU A 224 20.93 -23.74 17.65
C LEU A 224 22.22 -23.11 17.12
N SER A 225 22.92 -23.79 16.20
CA SER A 225 24.10 -23.27 15.51
C SER A 225 23.78 -22.27 14.40
N ASP A 226 22.51 -22.20 13.92
CA ASP A 226 22.09 -21.31 12.85
C ASP A 226 21.51 -20.00 13.41
N GLY A 227 22.40 -19.20 14.00
CA GLY A 227 22.03 -17.88 14.49
C GLY A 227 21.54 -16.91 13.39
N ALA A 228 21.97 -17.13 12.13
CA ALA A 228 21.56 -16.30 11.00
C ALA A 228 20.08 -16.51 10.64
N MET A 229 19.62 -17.77 10.63
CA MET A 229 18.21 -18.09 10.44
C MET A 229 17.37 -17.54 11.59
N MET A 230 17.83 -17.72 12.83
CA MET A 230 17.13 -17.17 13.99
C MET A 230 16.98 -15.65 13.92
N ALA A 231 18.07 -14.94 13.63
CA ALA A 231 18.04 -13.47 13.45
C ALA A 231 17.09 -13.05 12.32
N TRP A 232 17.07 -13.80 11.22
CA TRP A 232 16.19 -13.54 10.09
C TRP A 232 14.71 -13.71 10.46
N LEU A 233 14.35 -14.75 11.25
CA LEU A 233 12.98 -14.95 11.73
C LEU A 233 12.52 -13.79 12.63
N TYR A 234 13.38 -13.30 13.52
CA TYR A 234 13.06 -12.14 14.36
C TYR A 234 13.01 -10.82 13.59
N GLU A 235 13.76 -10.70 12.48
CA GLU A 235 13.75 -9.49 11.65
C GLU A 235 12.53 -9.43 10.72
N LYS A 236 12.09 -10.58 10.19
CA LYS A 236 11.07 -10.64 9.12
C LYS A 236 9.70 -11.08 9.61
N GLY A 237 9.62 -11.70 10.77
CA GLY A 237 8.39 -12.22 11.33
C GLY A 237 8.14 -11.80 12.77
N GLU A 238 6.92 -12.03 13.22
CA GLU A 238 6.54 -11.95 14.63
C GLU A 238 6.70 -13.34 15.27
N VAL A 239 7.72 -13.50 16.11
CA VAL A 239 7.93 -14.75 16.85
C VAL A 239 6.92 -14.86 17.97
N LEU A 240 6.00 -15.82 17.86
CA LEU A 240 4.90 -16.06 18.80
C LEU A 240 5.35 -16.93 19.97
N SER A 241 6.16 -17.96 19.69
CA SER A 241 6.74 -18.83 20.72
C SER A 241 8.08 -19.38 20.27
N ARG A 242 8.91 -19.76 21.25
CA ARG A 242 10.18 -20.46 21.05
C ARG A 242 10.38 -21.53 22.11
N GLU A 243 10.71 -22.73 21.68
CA GLU A 243 11.01 -23.86 22.54
C GLU A 243 12.35 -24.47 22.10
N ASP A 244 13.31 -24.55 23.03
CA ASP A 244 14.65 -25.10 22.77
C ASP A 244 14.74 -26.55 23.34
N ASP A 245 15.09 -27.52 22.49
CA ASP A 245 15.28 -28.94 22.89
C ASP A 245 16.74 -29.34 23.13
N GLY A 246 17.65 -28.36 23.09
CA GLY A 246 19.09 -28.55 23.31
C GLY A 246 19.90 -28.78 22.03
N LEU A 247 19.28 -29.14 20.89
CA LEU A 247 19.91 -29.27 19.57
C LEU A 247 19.30 -28.31 18.57
N GLN A 248 18.00 -28.10 18.70
CA GLN A 248 17.19 -27.22 17.81
C GLN A 248 16.31 -26.32 18.64
N SER A 249 15.88 -25.23 18.02
CA SER A 249 14.89 -24.30 18.53
C SER A 249 13.66 -24.43 17.65
N ARG A 250 12.53 -24.86 18.21
CA ARG A 250 11.24 -24.80 17.54
C ARG A 250 10.66 -23.41 17.71
N VAL A 251 10.48 -22.70 16.61
CA VAL A 251 9.99 -21.31 16.60
C VAL A 251 8.66 -21.27 15.88
N THR A 252 7.59 -20.88 16.58
CA THR A 252 6.33 -20.54 15.96
C THR A 252 6.39 -19.06 15.54
N VAL A 253 6.32 -18.79 14.26
CA VAL A 253 6.48 -17.45 13.70
C VAL A 253 5.35 -17.11 12.75
N ARG A 254 4.86 -15.88 12.84
CA ARG A 254 3.94 -15.29 11.87
C ARG A 254 4.75 -14.56 10.80
N LEU A 255 4.56 -14.94 9.54
CA LEU A 255 5.30 -14.42 8.40
C LEU A 255 4.36 -13.92 7.31
N ALA A 256 4.74 -12.84 6.65
CA ALA A 256 4.10 -12.39 5.41
C ALA A 256 4.25 -13.48 4.33
N PRO A 257 3.28 -13.62 3.39
CA PRO A 257 3.29 -14.67 2.36
C PRO A 257 4.60 -14.75 1.58
N ARG A 258 5.18 -13.61 1.21
CA ARG A 258 6.47 -13.52 0.51
C ARG A 258 7.65 -14.00 1.34
N ASP A 259 7.64 -13.75 2.65
CA ASP A 259 8.73 -14.18 3.54
C ASP A 259 8.57 -15.66 3.89
N LEU A 260 7.33 -16.18 3.96
CA LEU A 260 7.06 -17.61 4.03
C LEU A 260 7.62 -18.34 2.78
N ALA A 261 7.38 -17.80 1.57
CA ALA A 261 7.96 -18.37 0.35
C ALA A 261 9.50 -18.34 0.34
N ARG A 262 10.12 -17.30 0.91
CA ARG A 262 11.58 -17.22 1.08
C ARG A 262 12.10 -18.24 2.11
N LEU A 263 11.37 -18.42 3.22
CA LEU A 263 11.69 -19.43 4.21
C LEU A 263 11.69 -20.82 3.58
N GLN A 264 10.65 -21.18 2.84
CA GLN A 264 10.54 -22.46 2.13
C GLN A 264 11.70 -22.70 1.16
N LYS A 265 12.10 -21.66 0.38
CA LYS A 265 13.26 -21.74 -0.50
C LYS A 265 14.58 -21.93 0.24
N ARG A 266 14.75 -21.31 1.42
CA ARG A 266 15.94 -21.50 2.28
C ARG A 266 16.01 -22.89 2.86
N GLN A 267 14.88 -23.44 3.31
CA GLN A 267 14.79 -24.82 3.84
C GLN A 267 15.07 -25.88 2.75
N GLN A 268 14.69 -25.62 1.48
CA GLN A 268 14.96 -26.50 0.34
C GLN A 268 16.41 -26.46 -0.14
N LYS A 269 17.22 -25.47 0.26
CA LYS A 269 18.65 -25.35 -0.05
C LYS A 269 19.50 -25.36 1.25
N PRO A 270 19.59 -26.48 1.98
CA PRO A 270 20.50 -26.56 3.10
C PRO A 270 21.94 -26.61 2.55
N GLY A 271 22.68 -25.48 2.66
CA GLY A 271 24.13 -25.51 2.56
C GLY A 271 24.78 -25.15 1.23
N GLN A 272 24.51 -23.95 0.68
CA GLN A 272 25.33 -23.37 -0.40
C GLN A 272 25.74 -21.90 -0.16
N ASP A 273 26.01 -21.51 1.08
CA ASP A 273 26.77 -20.29 1.34
C ASP A 273 27.87 -20.61 2.36
N LYS A 274 29.03 -20.90 1.81
CA LYS A 274 30.34 -20.86 2.49
C LYS A 274 31.14 -19.72 1.91
#